data_202bbde7ab2307521362043ca7b82326
#
_entry.id   202bbde7ab2307521362043ca7b82326
#
_cell.length_a   1.000
_cell.length_b   1.000
_cell.length_c   1.000
_cell.angle_alpha   90.00
_cell.angle_beta   90.00
_cell.angle_gamma   90.00
#
_symmetry.space_group_name_H-M   'P 1'
#
loop_
_entity.id
_entity.type
_entity.pdbx_description
1 polymer ?
#
loop_
_entity_poly.entity_id
_entity_poly.type
_entity_poly.pdbx_seq_one_letter_code
_entity_poly.pdbx_strand_id
1 'polypeptide(L)'
;MSDSQRRSYWVQIFNETTWQEFLTAGGNVTGFREKRWAYISNLMKAGDILLCYLSGHSKWIGILEVVSAPFLDLTPIWKQEVFPCRATVQTIASLPMERAISVHEFKNEVSVLQGKNWSLYFINSPTKWKTEDGEIVEAAILASARLGERRV
;
A
#
# COMPACT_ATOMS: atom_id res chain seq x y z
N MET A 1 1.91 21.42 14.81
CA MET A 1 1.00 20.53 14.08
C MET A 1 0.33 19.57 15.04
N SER A 2 -0.97 19.48 15.00
CA SER A 2 -1.70 18.53 15.85
C SER A 2 -1.48 17.11 15.34
N ASP A 3 -1.63 16.12 16.24
CA ASP A 3 -1.47 14.71 15.86
C ASP A 3 -2.48 14.28 14.80
N SER A 4 -3.66 14.93 14.73
CA SER A 4 -4.68 14.63 13.74
C SER A 4 -4.24 14.94 12.31
N GLN A 5 -3.21 15.77 12.13
CA GLN A 5 -2.68 16.13 10.83
C GLN A 5 -1.53 15.23 10.37
N ARG A 6 -1.05 14.37 11.23
CA ARG A 6 0.02 13.44 10.88
C ARG A 6 -0.55 12.29 10.07
N ARG A 7 0.09 12.01 8.93
CA ARG A 7 -0.26 10.85 8.14
C ARG A 7 0.26 9.58 8.81
N SER A 8 -0.49 8.51 8.67
CA SER A 8 -0.05 7.18 9.05
C SER A 8 0.38 6.43 7.81
N TYR A 9 1.32 5.51 7.99
CA TYR A 9 1.79 4.64 6.92
C TYR A 9 1.21 3.25 7.12
N TRP A 10 0.71 2.68 6.03
CA TRP A 10 0.13 1.35 5.99
C TRP A 10 0.77 0.55 4.89
N VAL A 11 0.83 -0.75 5.04
CA VAL A 11 1.22 -1.65 3.97
C VAL A 11 -0.03 -2.35 3.47
N GLN A 12 -0.32 -2.22 2.20
CA GLN A 12 -1.38 -2.95 1.52
C GLN A 12 -0.76 -4.01 0.63
N ILE A 13 -1.27 -5.24 0.73
CA ILE A 13 -0.75 -6.37 -0.02
C ILE A 13 -1.64 -6.62 -1.22
N PHE A 14 -1.02 -6.62 -2.41
CA PHE A 14 -1.65 -7.06 -3.65
C PHE A 14 -0.89 -8.27 -4.18
N ASN A 15 -1.55 -9.08 -5.00
CA ASN A 15 -0.82 -9.93 -5.92
C ASN A 15 -0.82 -9.24 -7.29
N GLU A 16 -0.14 -9.82 -8.27
CA GLU A 16 -0.02 -9.22 -9.59
C GLU A 16 -1.40 -8.99 -10.22
N THR A 17 -2.30 -9.96 -10.10
CA THR A 17 -3.65 -9.88 -10.64
C THR A 17 -4.47 -8.79 -9.98
N THR A 18 -4.52 -8.75 -8.64
CA THR A 18 -5.32 -7.74 -7.93
C THR A 18 -4.77 -6.33 -8.14
N TRP A 19 -3.47 -6.17 -8.28
CA TRP A 19 -2.87 -4.88 -8.60
C TRP A 19 -3.31 -4.40 -10.00
N GLN A 20 -3.27 -5.28 -10.99
CA GLN A 20 -3.72 -4.95 -12.33
C GLN A 20 -5.21 -4.63 -12.38
N GLU A 21 -6.02 -5.39 -11.67
CA GLU A 21 -7.46 -5.11 -11.59
C GLU A 21 -7.74 -3.75 -10.96
N PHE A 22 -6.99 -3.39 -9.91
CA PHE A 22 -7.09 -2.09 -9.29
C PHE A 22 -6.76 -0.97 -10.29
N LEU A 23 -5.65 -1.09 -11.01
CA LEU A 23 -5.24 -0.09 -12.00
C LEU A 23 -6.24 0.00 -13.17
N THR A 24 -6.73 -1.13 -13.66
CA THR A 24 -7.68 -1.19 -14.76
C THR A 24 -9.00 -0.52 -14.38
N ALA A 25 -9.40 -0.61 -13.11
CA ALA A 25 -10.62 0.03 -12.61
C ALA A 25 -10.45 1.54 -12.38
N GLY A 26 -9.27 2.10 -12.64
CA GLY A 26 -8.99 3.53 -12.52
C GLY A 26 -7.97 3.92 -11.47
N GLY A 27 -7.56 2.99 -10.61
CA GLY A 27 -6.55 3.28 -9.58
C GLY A 27 -7.01 4.28 -8.53
N ASN A 28 -8.31 4.37 -8.27
CA ASN A 28 -8.88 5.39 -7.38
C ASN A 28 -9.74 4.83 -6.24
N VAL A 29 -9.92 3.52 -6.17
CA VAL A 29 -10.61 2.86 -5.05
C VAL A 29 -9.85 1.60 -4.70
N THR A 30 -9.44 1.47 -3.44
CA THR A 30 -8.81 0.25 -2.95
C THR A 30 -9.74 -0.47 -1.98
N GLY A 31 -9.46 -1.73 -1.69
CA GLY A 31 -10.33 -2.54 -0.86
C GLY A 31 -9.61 -3.54 -0.01
N PHE A 32 -10.29 -3.97 1.05
CA PHE A 32 -9.77 -4.89 2.05
C PHE A 32 -10.88 -5.87 2.44
N ARG A 33 -10.49 -6.96 3.08
CA ARG A 33 -11.44 -8.00 3.52
C ARG A 33 -12.35 -7.49 4.62
N GLU A 34 -13.56 -8.04 4.67
CA GLU A 34 -14.61 -7.65 5.62
C GLU A 34 -14.13 -7.72 7.08
N LYS A 35 -13.35 -8.73 7.42
CA LYS A 35 -12.85 -8.90 8.79
C LYS A 35 -11.95 -7.76 9.27
N ARG A 36 -11.48 -6.92 8.36
CA ARG A 36 -10.65 -5.76 8.71
C ARG A 36 -11.45 -4.48 8.94
N TRP A 37 -12.76 -4.52 8.78
CA TRP A 37 -13.59 -3.31 8.83
C TRP A 37 -13.43 -2.51 10.11
N ALA A 38 -13.53 -3.15 11.29
CA ALA A 38 -13.43 -2.43 12.55
C ALA A 38 -12.06 -1.72 12.68
N TYR A 39 -10.99 -2.40 12.29
CA TYR A 39 -9.63 -1.86 12.35
C TYR A 39 -9.47 -0.66 11.41
N ILE A 40 -9.91 -0.83 10.15
CA ILE A 40 -9.76 0.20 9.13
C ILE A 40 -10.64 1.41 9.42
N SER A 41 -11.91 1.17 9.76
CA SER A 41 -12.87 2.26 9.97
C SER A 41 -12.50 3.14 11.17
N ASN A 42 -11.80 2.58 12.15
CA ASN A 42 -11.38 3.34 13.34
C ASN A 42 -10.05 4.08 13.15
N LEU A 43 -9.15 3.58 12.32
CA LEU A 43 -7.78 4.05 12.29
C LEU A 43 -7.34 4.71 10.99
N MET A 44 -7.92 4.31 9.84
CA MET A 44 -7.50 4.85 8.56
C MET A 44 -8.25 6.15 8.27
N LYS A 45 -7.53 7.16 7.79
CA LYS A 45 -8.11 8.48 7.52
C LYS A 45 -7.51 9.12 6.28
N ALA A 46 -8.20 10.12 5.75
CA ALA A 46 -7.69 10.90 4.62
C ALA A 46 -6.31 11.48 4.96
N GLY A 47 -5.39 11.41 4.01
CA GLY A 47 -4.00 11.80 4.17
C GLY A 47 -3.06 10.65 4.47
N ASP A 48 -3.57 9.50 4.89
CA ASP A 48 -2.74 8.33 5.15
C ASP A 48 -2.15 7.79 3.84
N ILE A 49 -0.98 7.17 3.97
CA ILE A 49 -0.25 6.60 2.85
C ILE A 49 -0.33 5.08 2.90
N LEU A 50 -0.65 4.47 1.76
CA LEU A 50 -0.64 3.03 1.58
C LEU A 50 0.56 2.66 0.71
N LEU A 51 1.49 1.91 1.29
CA LEU A 51 2.64 1.39 0.56
C LEU A 51 2.24 0.03 -0.01
N CYS A 52 2.28 -0.10 -1.33
CA CYS A 52 1.74 -1.28 -2.02
C CYS A 52 2.83 -2.31 -2.27
N TYR A 53 2.61 -3.50 -1.75
CA TYR A 53 3.53 -4.63 -1.78
C TYR A 53 2.93 -5.75 -2.61
N LEU A 54 3.74 -6.34 -3.50
CA LEU A 54 3.31 -7.48 -4.32
C LEU A 54 3.74 -8.80 -3.67
N SER A 55 2.78 -9.55 -3.17
CA SER A 55 3.03 -10.90 -2.72
C SER A 55 3.42 -11.78 -3.92
N GLY A 56 4.22 -12.80 -3.68
CA GLY A 56 4.74 -13.64 -4.75
C GLY A 56 6.01 -13.10 -5.41
N HIS A 57 6.19 -11.78 -5.40
CA HIS A 57 7.39 -11.14 -5.94
C HIS A 57 8.28 -10.53 -4.87
N SER A 58 7.73 -10.33 -3.68
CA SER A 58 8.41 -9.66 -2.56
C SER A 58 8.95 -8.29 -2.94
N LYS A 59 8.14 -7.49 -3.62
CA LYS A 59 8.54 -6.18 -4.14
C LYS A 59 7.52 -5.11 -3.83
N TRP A 60 8.02 -3.89 -3.64
CA TRP A 60 7.20 -2.69 -3.54
C TRP A 60 6.86 -2.19 -4.94
N ILE A 61 5.59 -1.88 -5.19
CA ILE A 61 5.11 -1.55 -6.54
C ILE A 61 4.46 -0.17 -6.65
N GLY A 62 4.04 0.43 -5.54
CA GLY A 62 3.36 1.71 -5.64
C GLY A 62 3.06 2.37 -4.32
N ILE A 63 2.51 3.58 -4.43
CA ILE A 63 2.08 4.41 -3.29
C ILE A 63 0.69 4.93 -3.59
N LEU A 64 -0.23 4.79 -2.64
CA LEU A 64 -1.56 5.39 -2.70
C LEU A 64 -1.71 6.35 -1.53
N GLU A 65 -2.43 7.45 -1.76
CA GLU A 65 -2.84 8.34 -0.67
C GLU A 65 -4.33 8.20 -0.46
N VAL A 66 -4.75 7.98 0.79
CA VAL A 66 -6.17 7.89 1.16
C VAL A 66 -6.77 9.30 1.10
N VAL A 67 -7.89 9.45 0.39
CA VAL A 67 -8.53 10.76 0.23
C VAL A 67 -9.94 10.81 0.80
N SER A 68 -10.46 9.71 1.33
CA SER A 68 -11.77 9.67 1.97
C SER A 68 -11.72 8.80 3.22
N ALA A 69 -12.73 8.96 4.10
CA ALA A 69 -12.95 8.00 5.15
C ALA A 69 -13.30 6.64 4.54
N PRO A 70 -12.94 5.51 5.19
CA PRO A 70 -13.32 4.20 4.70
C PRO A 70 -14.83 4.02 4.62
N PHE A 71 -15.27 3.21 3.66
CA PHE A 71 -16.69 2.93 3.43
C PHE A 71 -16.87 1.49 2.98
N LEU A 72 -18.10 0.99 3.08
CA LEU A 72 -18.45 -0.35 2.62
C LEU A 72 -19.10 -0.29 1.25
N ASP A 73 -18.64 -1.11 0.31
CA ASP A 73 -19.18 -1.16 -1.04
C ASP A 73 -18.96 -2.56 -1.62
N LEU A 74 -19.97 -3.08 -2.31
CA LEU A 74 -19.93 -4.40 -2.93
C LEU A 74 -19.74 -4.34 -4.44
N THR A 75 -19.57 -3.15 -5.02
CA THR A 75 -19.39 -3.00 -6.47
C THR A 75 -18.18 -3.82 -6.92
N PRO A 76 -18.32 -4.68 -7.94
CA PRO A 76 -17.21 -5.53 -8.37
C PRO A 76 -16.04 -4.74 -8.95
N ILE A 77 -14.86 -4.99 -8.42
CA ILE A 77 -13.58 -4.49 -8.94
C ILE A 77 -12.66 -5.69 -9.20
N TRP A 78 -12.63 -6.62 -8.24
CA TRP A 78 -11.77 -7.80 -8.31
C TRP A 78 -12.61 -9.03 -8.60
N LYS A 79 -12.11 -9.93 -9.44
CA LYS A 79 -12.87 -11.10 -9.90
C LYS A 79 -13.01 -12.18 -8.83
N GLN A 80 -11.97 -12.37 -8.01
CA GLN A 80 -11.94 -13.50 -7.07
C GLN A 80 -12.54 -13.18 -5.70
N GLU A 81 -12.49 -11.93 -5.27
CA GLU A 81 -13.03 -11.49 -3.98
C GLU A 81 -13.64 -10.11 -4.13
N VAL A 82 -14.58 -9.79 -3.24
CA VAL A 82 -15.23 -8.48 -3.27
C VAL A 82 -14.38 -7.39 -2.63
N PHE A 83 -13.70 -7.68 -1.54
CA PHE A 83 -12.97 -6.70 -0.72
C PHE A 83 -13.86 -5.49 -0.40
N PRO A 84 -14.88 -5.67 0.46
CA PRO A 84 -15.93 -4.67 0.64
C PRO A 84 -15.53 -3.46 1.48
N CYS A 85 -14.44 -3.56 2.24
CA CYS A 85 -13.94 -2.42 3.05
C CYS A 85 -13.09 -1.55 2.15
N ARG A 86 -13.59 -0.36 1.78
CA ARG A 86 -12.96 0.45 0.74
C ARG A 86 -12.55 1.81 1.21
N ALA A 87 -11.62 2.41 0.49
CA ALA A 87 -11.23 3.80 0.65
C ALA A 87 -10.97 4.38 -0.74
N THR A 88 -11.42 5.61 -0.95
CA THR A 88 -11.04 6.36 -2.14
C THR A 88 -9.59 6.77 -1.98
N VAL A 89 -8.80 6.58 -3.02
CA VAL A 89 -7.37 6.86 -3.01
C VAL A 89 -6.96 7.64 -4.26
N GLN A 90 -5.79 8.28 -4.15
CA GLN A 90 -5.08 8.81 -5.31
C GLN A 90 -3.82 7.98 -5.49
N THR A 91 -3.57 7.49 -6.70
CA THR A 91 -2.34 6.78 -7.01
C THR A 91 -1.22 7.80 -7.14
N ILE A 92 -0.29 7.82 -6.19
CA ILE A 92 0.84 8.74 -6.17
C ILE A 92 1.97 8.20 -7.04
N ALA A 93 2.20 6.90 -6.99
CA ALA A 93 3.22 6.23 -7.78
C ALA A 93 2.78 4.81 -8.12
N SER A 94 3.03 4.41 -9.35
CA SER A 94 2.83 3.04 -9.82
C SER A 94 4.06 2.67 -10.64
N LEU A 95 4.83 1.71 -10.14
CA LEU A 95 6.08 1.32 -10.80
C LEU A 95 5.80 0.18 -11.79
N PRO A 96 6.47 0.18 -12.95
CA PRO A 96 6.50 -1.03 -13.76
C PRO A 96 7.30 -2.11 -13.04
N MET A 97 7.06 -3.36 -13.39
CA MET A 97 7.67 -4.50 -12.71
C MET A 97 9.19 -4.44 -12.67
N GLU A 98 9.82 -3.98 -13.75
CA GLU A 98 11.27 -3.88 -13.85
C GLU A 98 11.88 -2.80 -12.95
N ARG A 99 11.04 -1.90 -12.41
CA ARG A 99 11.51 -0.89 -11.45
C ARG A 99 10.92 -1.08 -10.04
N ALA A 100 10.13 -2.14 -9.85
CA ALA A 100 9.66 -2.50 -8.52
C ALA A 100 10.86 -2.83 -7.62
N ILE A 101 10.74 -2.53 -6.33
CA ILE A 101 11.89 -2.56 -5.42
C ILE A 101 11.79 -3.78 -4.51
N SER A 102 12.82 -4.62 -4.51
CA SER A 102 12.87 -5.79 -3.65
C SER A 102 12.80 -5.39 -2.18
N VAL A 103 11.97 -6.11 -1.41
CA VAL A 103 11.88 -5.91 0.03
C VAL A 103 13.23 -6.13 0.71
N HIS A 104 14.08 -6.96 0.14
CA HIS A 104 15.40 -7.29 0.70
C HIS A 104 16.37 -6.11 0.69
N GLU A 105 16.14 -5.10 -0.12
CA GLU A 105 16.98 -3.91 -0.14
C GLU A 105 16.89 -3.10 1.14
N PHE A 106 15.85 -3.31 1.97
CA PHE A 106 15.60 -2.52 3.17
C PHE A 106 15.83 -3.29 4.46
N LYS A 107 16.39 -4.49 4.42
CA LYS A 107 16.53 -5.33 5.62
C LYS A 107 17.31 -4.67 6.75
N ASN A 108 18.29 -3.82 6.41
CA ASN A 108 19.13 -3.15 7.41
C ASN A 108 18.58 -1.80 7.85
N GLU A 109 17.57 -1.26 7.17
CA GLU A 109 17.08 0.08 7.41
C GLU A 109 15.67 0.09 8.03
N VAL A 110 14.82 -0.85 7.64
CA VAL A 110 13.43 -0.92 8.09
C VAL A 110 13.34 -1.87 9.27
N SER A 111 12.87 -1.38 10.42
CA SER A 111 12.91 -2.15 11.67
C SER A 111 12.12 -3.45 11.62
N VAL A 112 10.96 -3.45 10.95
CA VAL A 112 10.11 -4.64 10.87
C VAL A 112 10.73 -5.77 10.05
N LEU A 113 11.75 -5.46 9.23
CA LEU A 113 12.40 -6.44 8.36
C LEU A 113 13.64 -7.07 8.99
N GLN A 114 14.03 -6.66 10.20
CA GLN A 114 15.28 -7.11 10.81
C GLN A 114 15.18 -8.41 11.58
N GLY A 115 13.99 -8.91 11.84
CA GLY A 115 13.78 -10.15 12.57
C GLY A 115 13.72 -11.37 11.65
N LYS A 116 13.81 -12.57 12.24
CA LYS A 116 13.69 -13.83 11.50
C LYS A 116 12.29 -14.02 10.90
N ASN A 117 11.29 -13.42 11.54
CA ASN A 117 9.89 -13.60 11.15
C ASN A 117 9.34 -12.37 10.41
N TRP A 118 10.21 -11.66 9.70
CA TRP A 118 9.80 -10.44 8.99
C TRP A 118 8.64 -10.66 8.03
N SER A 119 8.56 -11.82 7.40
CA SER A 119 7.50 -12.11 6.43
C SER A 119 6.10 -12.11 7.05
N LEU A 120 5.98 -12.28 8.36
CA LEU A 120 4.69 -12.24 9.05
C LEU A 120 4.05 -10.84 8.98
N TYR A 121 4.84 -9.79 8.77
CA TYR A 121 4.32 -8.44 8.60
C TYR A 121 3.62 -8.24 7.25
N PHE A 122 3.70 -9.21 6.34
CA PHE A 122 3.08 -9.16 5.03
C PHE A 122 1.95 -10.17 4.85
N ILE A 123 1.33 -10.61 5.94
CA ILE A 123 0.22 -11.58 5.90
C ILE A 123 -1.13 -10.89 5.96
N ASN A 124 -1.29 -9.91 6.83
CA ASN A 124 -2.55 -9.19 6.99
C ASN A 124 -2.51 -7.86 6.23
N SER A 125 -3.59 -7.54 5.53
CA SER A 125 -3.68 -6.30 4.76
C SER A 125 -4.94 -5.54 5.20
N PRO A 126 -4.83 -4.26 5.56
CA PRO A 126 -3.60 -3.50 5.67
C PRO A 126 -2.95 -3.65 7.04
N THR A 127 -1.67 -3.34 7.13
CA THR A 127 -0.93 -3.32 8.40
C THR A 127 -0.34 -1.93 8.59
N LYS A 128 -0.53 -1.35 9.77
CA LYS A 128 0.02 -0.05 10.07
C LYS A 128 1.50 -0.18 10.44
N TRP A 129 2.32 0.68 9.86
CA TRP A 129 3.77 0.68 10.07
C TRP A 129 4.21 1.92 10.84
N LYS A 130 5.40 1.85 11.45
CA LYS A 130 6.03 3.03 12.06
C LYS A 130 6.32 4.07 10.99
N THR A 131 6.17 5.33 11.35
CA THR A 131 6.41 6.44 10.43
C THR A 131 7.81 6.39 9.80
N GLU A 132 8.83 6.12 10.60
CA GLU A 132 10.22 6.06 10.12
C GLU A 132 10.40 4.99 9.06
N ASP A 133 9.83 3.81 9.28
CA ASP A 133 9.91 2.71 8.32
C ASP A 133 9.16 3.05 7.04
N GLY A 134 7.98 3.64 7.17
CA GLY A 134 7.16 4.05 6.03
C GLY A 134 7.85 5.10 5.18
N GLU A 135 8.49 6.07 5.80
CA GLU A 135 9.18 7.13 5.08
C GLU A 135 10.36 6.60 4.25
N ILE A 136 11.07 5.60 4.76
CA ILE A 136 12.17 4.98 4.03
C ILE A 136 11.67 4.33 2.73
N VAL A 137 10.60 3.55 2.83
CA VAL A 137 10.03 2.85 1.67
C VAL A 137 9.41 3.85 0.69
N GLU A 138 8.67 4.83 1.20
CA GLU A 138 8.06 5.86 0.36
C GLU A 138 9.12 6.60 -0.47
N ALA A 139 10.20 7.02 0.18
CA ALA A 139 11.28 7.74 -0.51
C ALA A 139 11.90 6.90 -1.63
N ALA A 140 12.09 5.62 -1.38
CA ALA A 140 12.68 4.72 -2.37
C ALA A 140 11.76 4.51 -3.58
N ILE A 141 10.45 4.34 -3.33
CA ILE A 141 9.48 4.18 -4.42
C ILE A 141 9.42 5.45 -5.27
N LEU A 142 9.38 6.63 -4.62
CA LEU A 142 9.37 7.90 -5.33
C LEU A 142 10.63 8.10 -6.16
N ALA A 143 11.79 7.72 -5.64
CA ALA A 143 13.05 7.80 -6.37
C ALA A 143 13.03 6.92 -7.61
N SER A 144 12.52 5.69 -7.50
CA SER A 144 12.40 4.78 -8.64
C SER A 144 11.44 5.32 -9.71
N ALA A 145 10.33 5.93 -9.27
CA ALA A 145 9.38 6.54 -10.20
C ALA A 145 10.03 7.68 -11.00
N ARG A 146 10.82 8.53 -10.33
CA ARG A 146 11.53 9.64 -10.99
C ARG A 146 12.57 9.17 -11.99
N LEU A 147 13.26 8.07 -11.70
CA LEU A 147 14.23 7.51 -12.63
C LEU A 147 13.56 7.08 -13.94
N GLY A 148 12.35 6.54 -13.85
CA GLY A 148 11.58 6.18 -15.03
C GLY A 148 11.21 7.38 -15.89
N GLU A 149 10.84 8.50 -15.25
CA GLU A 149 10.49 9.74 -15.95
C GLU A 149 11.68 10.32 -16.70
N ARG A 150 12.89 10.22 -16.15
CA ARG A 150 14.09 10.78 -16.75
C ARG A 150 14.56 10.05 -18.01
N ARG A 151 14.05 8.85 -18.25
CA ARG A 151 14.44 8.04 -19.42
C ARG A 151 13.60 8.31 -20.67
N VAL A 152 12.64 9.17 -20.57
CA VAL A 152 11.76 9.48 -21.70
C VAL A 152 12.35 10.52 -22.66
#